data_f739647b0040fc202a105925a09beb9e
#
_entry.id   f739647b0040fc202a105925a09beb9e
#
_cell.length_a   1.000
_cell.length_b   1.000
_cell.length_c   1.000
_cell.angle_alpha   90.00
_cell.angle_beta   90.00
_cell.angle_gamma   90.00
#
_symmetry.space_group_name_H-M   'P 1'
#
loop_
_entity.id
_entity.type
_entity.pdbx_description
1 polymer ?
#
loop_
_entity_poly.entity_id
_entity_poly.type
_entity_poly.pdbx_seq_one_letter_code
_entity_poly.pdbx_strand_id
1 'polypeptide(L)'
;MFMATSSDNVTCSWGNQAMRDMSWEPRREWNNAPNYPYQATTKYAFDKMYSVINTASNVIKAMNGGVKIGVNGADDNLVKAYSRFSMGIAYGVLALNFDKAFIVDEKTTIPGAKLSDAKSYKVVADAAVGYLNEAIALSASSFSIPSTWMGTAAPVSNTTLRAMANSYIARILSNTPRNATELAAVNWAAVKTAADAGVTADFNVVNDGYNRWYAEAGDYLTYPGWGLTDMYVVNKLDPNIAPHWKDDPTFPTPLRSTNANADRRLTTDFEFVPSNWLQAVRGYYHWSIYRHSRYDGIYALGEGPLPELMKAENDLYRAEARAYAGDLAGAAAIINAGTRKTRGGLADVAADLAAIRAAIHAERHIELYVSGARLQFYEMRKRDLLQAGTPLHWPVPAKTLETLAESLPFYTFGGPTRLDGVNTSNKGWR
;
A
#
# COMPACT_ATOMS: atom_id res chain seq x y z
N MET A 1 -3.03 2.24 8.60
CA MET A 1 -4.15 1.54 9.27
C MET A 1 -5.51 1.96 8.70
N PHE A 2 -5.90 3.25 8.79
CA PHE A 2 -7.21 3.73 8.29
C PHE A 2 -7.47 3.47 6.78
N MET A 3 -6.46 3.38 5.94
CA MET A 3 -6.66 3.00 4.53
C MET A 3 -7.10 1.54 4.36
N ALA A 4 -6.71 0.64 5.26
CA ALA A 4 -7.17 -0.74 5.24
C ALA A 4 -8.67 -0.83 5.61
N THR A 5 -9.14 0.04 6.51
CA THR A 5 -10.56 0.12 6.85
C THR A 5 -11.37 0.87 5.78
N SER A 6 -10.79 1.89 5.14
CA SER A 6 -11.45 2.62 4.04
C SER A 6 -11.65 1.77 2.78
N SER A 7 -10.86 0.73 2.61
CA SER A 7 -10.91 -0.19 1.46
C SER A 7 -11.66 -1.49 1.75
N ASP A 8 -12.41 -1.54 2.85
CA ASP A 8 -13.17 -2.72 3.24
C ASP A 8 -12.31 -4.00 3.29
N ASN A 9 -11.06 -3.85 3.75
CA ASN A 9 -10.14 -4.97 3.94
C ASN A 9 -10.11 -5.43 5.40
N VAL A 10 -10.11 -4.46 6.31
CA VAL A 10 -10.15 -4.66 7.76
C VAL A 10 -11.28 -3.83 8.34
N THR A 11 -12.04 -4.42 9.25
CA THR A 11 -13.02 -3.71 10.06
C THR A 11 -12.50 -3.53 11.48
N CYS A 12 -12.53 -2.32 11.99
CA CYS A 12 -12.07 -1.99 13.33
C CYS A 12 -13.04 -1.05 14.03
N SER A 13 -13.59 -1.48 15.16
CA SER A 13 -14.50 -0.67 15.98
C SER A 13 -13.79 0.33 16.89
N TRP A 14 -12.48 0.21 17.04
CA TRP A 14 -11.66 1.14 17.79
C TRP A 14 -11.39 2.39 16.96
N GLY A 15 -11.51 3.57 17.57
CA GLY A 15 -11.37 4.84 16.85
C GLY A 15 -9.94 5.25 16.51
N ASN A 16 -8.96 4.50 16.99
CA ASN A 16 -7.54 4.83 16.86
C ASN A 16 -7.14 5.10 15.41
N GLN A 17 -6.28 6.09 15.21
CA GLN A 17 -5.73 6.44 13.91
C GLN A 17 -6.77 6.66 12.81
N ALA A 18 -7.93 7.22 13.18
CA ALA A 18 -9.05 7.50 12.29
C ALA A 18 -9.67 6.26 11.61
N MET A 19 -9.37 5.04 12.05
CA MET A 19 -9.90 3.83 11.42
C MET A 19 -11.42 3.80 11.38
N ARG A 20 -12.07 4.10 12.53
CA ARG A 20 -13.52 4.18 12.59
C ARG A 20 -14.08 5.30 11.71
N ASP A 21 -13.48 6.49 11.77
CA ASP A 21 -13.99 7.65 11.04
C ASP A 21 -13.94 7.44 9.54
N MET A 22 -12.92 6.72 9.04
CA MET A 22 -12.72 6.45 7.61
C MET A 22 -13.43 5.19 7.10
N SER A 23 -14.03 4.38 7.98
CA SER A 23 -14.87 3.24 7.62
C SER A 23 -16.36 3.45 7.87
N TRP A 24 -16.75 4.63 8.37
CA TRP A 24 -18.15 4.93 8.66
C TRP A 24 -19.02 4.88 7.42
N GLU A 25 -20.27 4.43 7.56
CA GLU A 25 -21.25 4.43 6.47
C GLU A 25 -22.47 5.31 6.83
N PRO A 26 -22.85 6.26 5.97
CA PRO A 26 -22.15 6.67 4.74
C PRO A 26 -20.76 7.25 5.02
N ARG A 27 -19.86 7.17 4.02
CA ARG A 27 -18.47 7.64 4.16
C ARG A 27 -18.40 9.14 4.51
N ARG A 28 -17.39 9.50 5.27
CA ARG A 28 -17.16 10.86 5.74
C ARG A 28 -15.94 11.46 5.08
N GLU A 29 -15.90 12.79 5.01
CA GLU A 29 -14.70 13.51 4.60
C GLU A 29 -13.57 13.32 5.66
N TRP A 30 -12.35 13.42 5.20
CA TRP A 30 -11.21 13.52 6.11
C TRP A 30 -11.28 14.83 6.89
N ASN A 31 -11.17 14.75 8.20
CA ASN A 31 -11.08 15.95 9.03
C ASN A 31 -9.65 16.51 9.01
N ASN A 32 -9.41 17.53 8.19
CA ASN A 32 -8.10 18.21 8.10
C ASN A 32 -8.01 19.43 9.04
N ALA A 33 -8.66 19.40 10.19
CA ALA A 33 -8.51 20.45 11.20
C ALA A 33 -7.27 20.22 12.07
N PRO A 34 -6.54 21.28 12.45
CA PRO A 34 -5.33 21.17 13.28
C PRO A 34 -5.54 20.53 14.65
N ASN A 35 -6.77 20.63 15.18
CA ASN A 35 -7.18 20.06 16.46
C ASN A 35 -7.86 18.70 16.35
N TYR A 36 -7.91 18.10 15.16
CA TYR A 36 -8.47 16.76 14.99
C TYR A 36 -7.62 15.72 15.75
N PRO A 37 -8.22 14.91 16.65
CA PRO A 37 -7.45 13.98 17.49
C PRO A 37 -6.56 13.00 16.72
N TYR A 38 -6.94 12.66 15.49
CA TYR A 38 -6.20 11.71 14.66
C TYR A 38 -5.43 12.36 13.52
N GLN A 39 -5.26 13.68 13.51
CA GLN A 39 -4.50 14.40 12.46
C GLN A 39 -3.07 13.89 12.29
N ALA A 40 -2.47 13.38 13.37
CA ALA A 40 -1.12 12.81 13.34
C ALA A 40 -0.99 11.61 12.38
N THR A 41 -2.08 10.93 12.06
CA THR A 41 -2.07 9.74 11.18
C THR A 41 -1.56 10.04 9.77
N THR A 42 -2.01 11.14 9.16
CA THR A 42 -1.49 11.59 7.85
C THR A 42 -0.19 12.34 8.01
N LYS A 43 -0.07 13.18 9.04
CA LYS A 43 1.15 13.95 9.33
C LYS A 43 2.36 13.07 9.51
N TYR A 44 2.26 12.00 10.30
CA TYR A 44 3.37 11.09 10.55
C TYR A 44 3.91 10.49 9.23
N ALA A 45 3.03 9.99 8.36
CA ALA A 45 3.44 9.43 7.08
C ALA A 45 4.13 10.50 6.20
N PHE A 46 3.57 11.72 6.14
CA PHE A 46 4.11 12.82 5.36
C PHE A 46 5.50 13.22 5.86
N ASP A 47 5.64 13.51 7.15
CA ASP A 47 6.88 13.97 7.75
C ASP A 47 8.00 12.91 7.67
N LYS A 48 7.66 11.63 7.88
CA LYS A 48 8.66 10.55 7.80
C LYS A 48 9.21 10.39 6.39
N MET A 49 8.38 10.52 5.37
CA MET A 49 8.87 10.49 3.99
C MET A 49 9.79 11.68 3.70
N TYR A 50 9.47 12.87 4.18
CA TYR A 50 10.39 14.02 4.06
C TYR A 50 11.67 13.87 4.88
N SER A 51 11.63 13.20 6.02
CA SER A 51 12.85 12.87 6.78
C SER A 51 13.78 11.98 5.96
N VAL A 52 13.25 10.96 5.28
CA VAL A 52 14.01 10.10 4.37
C VAL A 52 14.58 10.91 3.20
N ILE A 53 13.74 11.72 2.54
CA ILE A 53 14.15 12.54 1.40
C ILE A 53 15.26 13.49 1.79
N ASN A 54 15.12 14.22 2.90
CA ASN A 54 16.13 15.17 3.37
C ASN A 54 17.47 14.48 3.71
N THR A 55 17.41 13.34 4.40
CA THR A 55 18.61 12.58 4.73
C THR A 55 19.32 12.12 3.47
N ALA A 56 18.61 11.50 2.54
CA ALA A 56 19.18 11.02 1.29
C ALA A 56 19.72 12.18 0.42
N SER A 57 18.99 13.29 0.32
CA SER A 57 19.44 14.49 -0.41
C SER A 57 20.71 15.09 0.17
N ASN A 58 20.81 15.17 1.50
CA ASN A 58 22.02 15.68 2.16
C ASN A 58 23.23 14.78 1.91
N VAL A 59 23.05 13.45 1.90
CA VAL A 59 24.10 12.51 1.52
C VAL A 59 24.58 12.76 0.09
N ILE A 60 23.64 12.83 -0.86
CA ILE A 60 23.98 13.12 -2.27
C ILE A 60 24.69 14.47 -2.41
N LYS A 61 24.22 15.51 -1.69
CA LYS A 61 24.81 16.85 -1.69
C LYS A 61 26.25 16.82 -1.20
N ALA A 62 26.53 16.11 -0.10
CA ALA A 62 27.89 15.97 0.44
C ALA A 62 28.82 15.25 -0.56
N MET A 63 28.33 14.19 -1.18
CA MET A 63 29.11 13.43 -2.17
C MET A 63 29.37 14.25 -3.45
N ASN A 64 28.41 15.07 -3.88
CA ASN A 64 28.61 16.01 -5.00
C ASN A 64 29.62 17.12 -4.63
N GLY A 65 29.76 17.44 -3.35
CA GLY A 65 30.79 18.34 -2.80
C GLY A 65 32.19 17.71 -2.62
N GLY A 66 32.37 16.45 -3.05
CA GLY A 66 33.66 15.77 -3.05
C GLY A 66 33.87 14.75 -1.93
N VAL A 67 32.88 14.52 -1.05
CA VAL A 67 32.96 13.46 -0.04
C VAL A 67 33.03 12.10 -0.73
N LYS A 68 33.97 11.26 -0.31
CA LYS A 68 34.19 9.90 -0.78
C LYS A 68 33.86 8.89 0.31
N ILE A 69 33.22 7.80 -0.06
CA ILE A 69 32.86 6.72 0.86
C ILE A 69 33.68 5.48 0.55
N GLY A 70 34.16 4.85 1.61
CA GLY A 70 35.13 3.75 1.47
C GLY A 70 36.54 4.21 0.99
N VAL A 71 37.42 3.27 0.74
CA VAL A 71 38.77 3.58 0.27
C VAL A 71 38.71 4.14 -1.15
N ASN A 72 39.13 5.39 -1.31
CA ASN A 72 39.12 6.10 -2.60
C ASN A 72 37.75 6.18 -3.29
N GLY A 73 36.64 6.10 -2.54
CA GLY A 73 35.31 6.17 -3.10
C GLY A 73 34.74 4.83 -3.59
N ALA A 74 35.31 3.71 -3.12
CA ALA A 74 34.88 2.36 -3.53
C ALA A 74 33.38 2.12 -3.28
N ASP A 75 32.81 2.77 -2.24
CA ASP A 75 31.38 2.61 -1.86
C ASP A 75 30.51 3.76 -2.35
N ASP A 76 31.01 4.68 -3.17
CA ASP A 76 30.27 5.85 -3.65
C ASP A 76 28.97 5.42 -4.37
N ASN A 77 29.05 4.43 -5.28
CA ASN A 77 27.87 3.97 -6.02
C ASN A 77 26.86 3.27 -5.14
N LEU A 78 27.29 2.50 -4.13
CA LEU A 78 26.41 1.89 -3.14
C LEU A 78 25.59 2.96 -2.42
N VAL A 79 26.27 3.97 -1.85
CA VAL A 79 25.61 5.01 -1.04
C VAL A 79 24.69 5.86 -1.89
N LYS A 80 25.08 6.24 -3.10
CA LYS A 80 24.24 6.98 -4.05
C LYS A 80 23.03 6.17 -4.49
N ALA A 81 23.23 4.88 -4.85
CA ALA A 81 22.13 4.00 -5.26
C ALA A 81 21.10 3.81 -4.15
N TYR A 82 21.56 3.56 -2.92
CA TYR A 82 20.69 3.41 -1.77
C TYR A 82 19.93 4.70 -1.43
N SER A 83 20.62 5.85 -1.51
CA SER A 83 19.98 7.16 -1.30
C SER A 83 18.91 7.44 -2.35
N ARG A 84 19.18 7.21 -3.64
CA ARG A 84 18.18 7.38 -4.71
C ARG A 84 17.02 6.41 -4.60
N PHE A 85 17.29 5.16 -4.24
CA PHE A 85 16.26 4.17 -3.95
C PHE A 85 15.34 4.63 -2.81
N SER A 86 15.91 5.11 -1.71
CA SER A 86 15.15 5.61 -0.57
C SER A 86 14.30 6.83 -0.93
N MET A 87 14.83 7.79 -1.71
CA MET A 87 14.08 8.92 -2.23
C MET A 87 12.92 8.46 -3.11
N GLY A 88 13.16 7.53 -4.02
CA GLY A 88 12.14 7.00 -4.92
C GLY A 88 10.99 6.34 -4.18
N ILE A 89 11.27 5.53 -3.16
CA ILE A 89 10.23 4.93 -2.30
C ILE A 89 9.47 6.02 -1.56
N ALA A 90 10.16 6.98 -0.94
CA ALA A 90 9.52 8.04 -0.16
C ALA A 90 8.59 8.90 -1.02
N TYR A 91 9.02 9.32 -2.20
CA TYR A 91 8.16 10.04 -3.16
C TYR A 91 7.03 9.16 -3.68
N GLY A 92 7.27 7.86 -3.90
CA GLY A 92 6.21 6.90 -4.25
C GLY A 92 5.11 6.84 -3.20
N VAL A 93 5.47 6.79 -1.91
CA VAL A 93 4.50 6.83 -0.80
C VAL A 93 3.74 8.16 -0.79
N LEU A 94 4.43 9.29 -0.97
CA LEU A 94 3.76 10.60 -1.06
C LEU A 94 2.80 10.66 -2.24
N ALA A 95 3.23 10.26 -3.43
CA ALA A 95 2.41 10.25 -4.65
C ALA A 95 1.18 9.37 -4.53
N LEU A 96 1.31 8.19 -3.92
CA LEU A 96 0.20 7.24 -3.81
C LEU A 96 -0.83 7.66 -2.75
N ASN A 97 -0.44 8.43 -1.74
CA ASN A 97 -1.30 8.75 -0.62
C ASN A 97 -1.86 10.18 -0.63
N PHE A 98 -1.11 11.17 -1.11
CA PHE A 98 -1.50 12.57 -1.02
C PHE A 98 -1.91 13.14 -2.38
N ASP A 99 -2.69 14.21 -2.38
CA ASP A 99 -3.10 14.93 -3.60
C ASP A 99 -1.92 15.66 -4.24
N LYS A 100 -1.02 16.15 -3.41
CA LYS A 100 0.20 16.88 -3.79
C LYS A 100 1.30 16.76 -2.75
N ALA A 101 2.53 16.98 -3.17
CA ALA A 101 3.69 17.04 -2.30
C ALA A 101 4.78 17.94 -2.89
N PHE A 102 5.73 18.38 -2.06
CA PHE A 102 6.87 19.18 -2.47
C PHE A 102 7.97 18.28 -3.02
N ILE A 103 8.51 18.60 -4.19
CA ILE A 103 9.67 17.90 -4.72
C ILE A 103 10.92 18.70 -4.30
N VAL A 104 11.70 18.10 -3.42
CA VAL A 104 12.96 18.64 -2.88
C VAL A 104 14.07 17.62 -3.07
N ASP A 105 15.25 18.11 -3.40
CA ASP A 105 16.44 17.29 -3.61
C ASP A 105 17.72 18.08 -3.23
N GLU A 106 18.87 17.52 -3.53
CA GLU A 106 20.17 18.17 -3.25
C GLU A 106 20.40 19.49 -3.98
N LYS A 107 19.58 19.80 -5.00
CA LYS A 107 19.68 21.02 -5.82
C LYS A 107 18.62 22.05 -5.43
N THR A 108 17.60 21.62 -4.70
CA THR A 108 16.45 22.45 -4.38
C THR A 108 16.72 23.29 -3.14
N THR A 109 16.58 24.59 -3.24
CA THR A 109 16.52 25.51 -2.10
C THR A 109 15.08 25.94 -1.91
N ILE A 110 14.48 25.73 -0.73
CA ILE A 110 13.12 26.15 -0.41
C ILE A 110 13.14 27.20 0.70
N PRO A 111 13.46 28.46 0.42
CA PRO A 111 13.21 29.54 1.35
C PRO A 111 11.73 29.95 1.22
N GLY A 112 10.94 29.80 2.29
CA GLY A 112 9.55 30.27 2.31
C GLY A 112 8.63 29.50 1.39
N ALA A 113 8.64 28.15 1.45
CA ALA A 113 7.73 27.27 0.70
C ALA A 113 6.27 27.70 0.90
N LYS A 114 5.51 27.70 -0.19
CA LYS A 114 4.05 27.96 -0.21
C LYS A 114 3.34 26.71 -0.70
N LEU A 115 2.08 26.54 -0.35
CA LEU A 115 1.28 25.42 -0.84
C LEU A 115 1.24 25.34 -2.39
N SER A 116 1.31 26.48 -3.06
CA SER A 116 1.41 26.57 -4.53
C SER A 116 2.67 25.92 -5.13
N ASP A 117 3.71 25.73 -4.35
CA ASP A 117 4.95 25.08 -4.79
C ASP A 117 4.82 23.56 -4.86
N ALA A 118 3.85 23.00 -4.12
CA ALA A 118 3.57 21.58 -4.14
C ALA A 118 3.09 21.11 -5.51
N LYS A 119 3.60 19.96 -5.96
CA LYS A 119 3.28 19.35 -7.25
C LYS A 119 2.20 18.30 -7.08
N SER A 120 1.38 18.10 -8.11
CA SER A 120 0.34 17.08 -8.10
C SER A 120 0.92 15.69 -7.91
N TYR A 121 0.13 14.76 -7.38
CA TYR A 121 0.53 13.37 -7.19
C TYR A 121 1.11 12.70 -8.45
N LYS A 122 0.66 13.09 -9.65
CA LYS A 122 1.21 12.56 -10.93
C LYS A 122 2.66 12.99 -11.10
N VAL A 123 2.94 14.28 -10.93
CA VAL A 123 4.30 14.83 -11.05
C VAL A 123 5.21 14.26 -9.95
N VAL A 124 4.67 14.03 -8.74
CA VAL A 124 5.42 13.39 -7.64
C VAL A 124 5.71 11.92 -7.95
N ALA A 125 4.77 11.20 -8.60
CA ALA A 125 4.99 9.83 -9.07
C ALA A 125 6.08 9.76 -10.15
N ASP A 126 6.09 10.70 -11.09
CA ASP A 126 7.13 10.78 -12.11
C ASP A 126 8.51 11.01 -11.47
N ALA A 127 8.60 11.89 -10.47
CA ALA A 127 9.84 12.12 -9.71
C ALA A 127 10.28 10.84 -8.98
N ALA A 128 9.35 10.13 -8.35
CA ALA A 128 9.64 8.86 -7.67
C ALA A 128 10.23 7.83 -8.63
N VAL A 129 9.62 7.66 -9.80
CA VAL A 129 10.12 6.76 -10.86
C VAL A 129 11.48 7.23 -11.36
N GLY A 130 11.71 8.53 -11.49
CA GLY A 130 13.01 9.11 -11.86
C GLY A 130 14.12 8.71 -10.89
N TYR A 131 13.91 8.88 -9.57
CA TYR A 131 14.89 8.50 -8.56
C TYR A 131 15.14 6.98 -8.51
N LEU A 132 14.10 6.16 -8.70
CA LEU A 132 14.27 4.70 -8.80
C LEU A 132 15.09 4.30 -10.03
N ASN A 133 14.91 4.95 -11.17
CA ASN A 133 15.71 4.73 -12.37
C ASN A 133 17.17 5.15 -12.16
N GLU A 134 17.44 6.25 -11.44
CA GLU A 134 18.80 6.62 -11.04
C GLU A 134 19.43 5.55 -10.15
N ALA A 135 18.67 5.00 -9.19
CA ALA A 135 19.14 3.89 -8.35
C ALA A 135 19.48 2.64 -9.18
N ILE A 136 18.65 2.29 -10.16
CA ILE A 136 18.88 1.18 -11.09
C ILE A 136 20.18 1.41 -11.88
N ALA A 137 20.40 2.60 -12.42
CA ALA A 137 21.58 2.93 -13.19
C ALA A 137 22.86 2.85 -12.32
N LEU A 138 22.85 3.40 -11.11
CA LEU A 138 23.95 3.34 -10.15
C LEU A 138 24.26 1.89 -9.70
N SER A 139 23.22 1.03 -9.68
CA SER A 139 23.34 -0.39 -9.35
C SER A 139 23.88 -1.25 -10.50
N ALA A 140 24.35 -0.66 -11.59
CA ALA A 140 25.12 -1.39 -12.62
C ALA A 140 26.48 -1.84 -12.07
N SER A 141 27.07 -1.09 -11.14
CA SER A 141 28.29 -1.49 -10.42
C SER A 141 27.98 -2.52 -9.33
N SER A 142 28.90 -3.47 -9.13
CA SER A 142 28.76 -4.47 -8.07
C SER A 142 29.01 -3.82 -6.70
N PHE A 143 28.08 -4.05 -5.79
CA PHE A 143 28.18 -3.69 -4.38
C PHE A 143 27.28 -4.58 -3.51
N SER A 144 27.45 -4.48 -2.20
CA SER A 144 26.61 -5.18 -1.21
C SER A 144 26.18 -4.22 -0.12
N ILE A 145 24.88 -4.01 0.03
CA ILE A 145 24.31 -3.17 1.08
C ILE A 145 24.33 -3.94 2.40
N PRO A 146 24.89 -3.39 3.49
CA PRO A 146 24.89 -4.04 4.79
C PRO A 146 23.46 -4.43 5.23
N SER A 147 23.28 -5.63 5.76
CA SER A 147 21.97 -6.12 6.24
C SER A 147 21.33 -5.18 7.25
N THR A 148 22.14 -4.51 8.09
CA THR A 148 21.69 -3.54 9.10
C THR A 148 21.04 -2.29 8.51
N TRP A 149 21.27 -1.95 7.24
CA TRP A 149 20.65 -0.80 6.58
C TRP A 149 19.22 -1.08 6.17
N MET A 150 18.91 -2.33 5.86
CA MET A 150 17.61 -2.73 5.34
C MET A 150 16.85 -3.71 6.25
N GLY A 151 17.41 -4.05 7.41
CA GLY A 151 16.80 -4.99 8.34
C GLY A 151 16.69 -6.42 7.79
N THR A 152 17.64 -6.85 6.97
CA THR A 152 17.62 -8.16 6.33
C THR A 152 18.52 -9.17 7.05
N ALA A 153 18.26 -10.47 6.85
CA ALA A 153 19.08 -11.53 7.44
C ALA A 153 20.50 -11.60 6.85
N ALA A 154 20.70 -11.12 5.63
CA ALA A 154 21.97 -11.11 4.92
C ALA A 154 22.12 -9.81 4.13
N PRO A 155 23.37 -9.41 3.75
CA PRO A 155 23.59 -8.25 2.91
C PRO A 155 22.82 -8.32 1.58
N VAL A 156 22.37 -7.17 1.07
CA VAL A 156 21.57 -7.06 -0.15
C VAL A 156 22.45 -6.67 -1.34
N SER A 157 22.44 -7.47 -2.39
CA SER A 157 23.23 -7.21 -3.59
C SER A 157 22.67 -6.05 -4.43
N ASN A 158 23.52 -5.43 -5.25
CA ASN A 158 23.12 -4.45 -6.26
C ASN A 158 22.02 -5.00 -7.20
N THR A 159 22.07 -6.27 -7.56
CA THR A 159 21.06 -6.91 -8.42
C THR A 159 19.71 -7.04 -7.73
N THR A 160 19.70 -7.36 -6.44
CA THR A 160 18.48 -7.37 -5.62
C THR A 160 17.91 -5.96 -5.49
N LEU A 161 18.73 -4.94 -5.23
CA LEU A 161 18.27 -3.55 -5.18
C LEU A 161 17.62 -3.11 -6.51
N ARG A 162 18.23 -3.49 -7.64
CA ARG A 162 17.64 -3.22 -8.97
C ARG A 162 16.29 -3.88 -9.15
N ALA A 163 16.15 -5.14 -8.77
CA ALA A 163 14.88 -5.86 -8.85
C ALA A 163 13.81 -5.21 -7.97
N MET A 164 14.17 -4.83 -6.74
CA MET A 164 13.27 -4.09 -5.85
C MET A 164 12.84 -2.76 -6.45
N ALA A 165 13.78 -1.96 -6.96
CA ALA A 165 13.48 -0.68 -7.58
C ALA A 165 12.51 -0.82 -8.75
N ASN A 166 12.69 -1.84 -9.58
CA ASN A 166 11.76 -2.16 -10.68
C ASN A 166 10.36 -2.54 -10.18
N SER A 167 10.25 -3.37 -9.13
CA SER A 167 8.94 -3.70 -8.54
C SER A 167 8.26 -2.46 -7.94
N TYR A 168 9.01 -1.56 -7.30
CA TYR A 168 8.45 -0.28 -6.81
C TYR A 168 8.02 0.64 -7.95
N ILE A 169 8.73 0.68 -9.08
CA ILE A 169 8.28 1.40 -10.30
C ILE A 169 6.95 0.82 -10.77
N ALA A 170 6.84 -0.51 -10.89
CA ALA A 170 5.59 -1.17 -11.28
C ALA A 170 4.45 -0.85 -10.31
N ARG A 171 4.70 -0.88 -9.00
CA ARG A 171 3.76 -0.49 -7.94
C ARG A 171 3.29 0.95 -8.13
N ILE A 172 4.20 1.89 -8.32
CA ILE A 172 3.87 3.32 -8.46
C ILE A 172 3.05 3.55 -9.73
N LEU A 173 3.53 3.11 -10.87
CA LEU A 173 2.85 3.31 -12.16
C LEU A 173 1.44 2.69 -12.17
N SER A 174 1.30 1.45 -11.68
CA SER A 174 0.02 0.74 -11.67
C SER A 174 -0.99 1.33 -10.67
N ASN A 175 -0.55 1.97 -9.58
CA ASN A 175 -1.41 2.40 -8.49
C ASN A 175 -1.56 3.93 -8.35
N THR A 176 -0.89 4.72 -9.18
CA THR A 176 -1.08 6.19 -9.25
C THR A 176 -2.50 6.60 -9.64
N PRO A 177 -3.25 5.86 -10.51
CA PRO A 177 -4.60 6.24 -10.88
C PRO A 177 -5.55 6.40 -9.68
N ARG A 178 -6.41 7.42 -9.74
CA ARG A 178 -7.43 7.73 -8.72
C ARG A 178 -8.82 7.17 -9.07
N ASN A 179 -9.02 6.77 -10.32
CA ASN A 179 -10.28 6.26 -10.84
C ASN A 179 -10.06 5.40 -12.09
N ALA A 180 -11.14 4.79 -12.61
CA ALA A 180 -11.08 3.93 -13.79
C ALA A 180 -10.69 4.69 -15.07
N THR A 181 -10.98 5.98 -15.18
CA THR A 181 -10.57 6.81 -16.33
C THR A 181 -9.05 6.96 -16.36
N GLU A 182 -8.43 7.26 -15.24
CA GLU A 182 -6.97 7.33 -15.13
C GLU A 182 -6.32 5.96 -15.29
N LEU A 183 -6.97 4.89 -14.81
CA LEU A 183 -6.50 3.52 -14.99
C LEU A 183 -6.40 3.15 -16.47
N ALA A 184 -7.38 3.58 -17.28
CA ALA A 184 -7.37 3.34 -18.73
C ALA A 184 -6.21 4.05 -19.44
N ALA A 185 -5.65 5.11 -18.87
CA ALA A 185 -4.55 5.90 -19.41
C ALA A 185 -3.16 5.45 -18.94
N VAL A 186 -3.06 4.40 -18.12
CA VAL A 186 -1.77 3.88 -17.62
C VAL A 186 -0.90 3.36 -18.76
N ASN A 187 0.38 3.70 -18.73
CA ASN A 187 1.37 3.11 -19.63
C ASN A 187 1.71 1.67 -19.19
N TRP A 188 0.87 0.73 -19.62
CA TRP A 188 1.02 -0.68 -19.27
C TRP A 188 2.28 -1.33 -19.82
N ALA A 189 2.85 -0.81 -20.92
CA ALA A 189 4.13 -1.27 -21.42
C ALA A 189 5.27 -0.94 -20.43
N ALA A 190 5.25 0.25 -19.82
CA ALA A 190 6.20 0.62 -18.79
C ALA A 190 6.03 -0.23 -17.52
N VAL A 191 4.78 -0.48 -17.08
CA VAL A 191 4.50 -1.38 -15.95
C VAL A 191 5.03 -2.78 -16.23
N LYS A 192 4.78 -3.32 -17.44
CA LYS A 192 5.26 -4.64 -17.84
C LYS A 192 6.79 -4.72 -17.79
N THR A 193 7.47 -3.74 -18.38
CA THR A 193 8.94 -3.68 -18.41
C THR A 193 9.52 -3.68 -16.98
N ALA A 194 8.97 -2.85 -16.13
CA ALA A 194 9.42 -2.78 -14.74
C ALA A 194 9.11 -4.07 -13.97
N ALA A 195 7.88 -4.60 -14.06
CA ALA A 195 7.50 -5.81 -13.34
C ALA A 195 8.26 -7.05 -13.81
N ASP A 196 8.55 -7.18 -15.11
CA ASP A 196 9.34 -8.29 -15.65
C ASP A 196 10.80 -8.26 -15.18
N ALA A 197 11.33 -7.07 -14.84
CA ALA A 197 12.65 -6.87 -14.23
C ALA A 197 12.61 -6.82 -12.69
N GLY A 198 11.42 -7.03 -12.10
CA GLY A 198 11.19 -6.96 -10.67
C GLY A 198 11.63 -8.20 -9.89
N VAL A 199 11.24 -8.25 -8.60
CA VAL A 199 11.61 -9.36 -7.71
C VAL A 199 11.00 -10.68 -8.15
N THR A 200 11.76 -11.75 -7.99
CA THR A 200 11.35 -13.14 -8.29
C THR A 200 11.24 -14.01 -7.02
N ALA A 201 11.54 -13.42 -5.87
CA ALA A 201 11.37 -13.99 -4.53
C ALA A 201 10.92 -12.89 -3.57
N ASP A 202 10.34 -13.26 -2.44
CA ASP A 202 9.95 -12.30 -1.41
C ASP A 202 11.20 -11.60 -0.84
N PHE A 203 11.10 -10.29 -0.68
CA PHE A 203 12.07 -9.50 0.06
C PHE A 203 11.56 -9.33 1.49
N ASN A 204 12.27 -9.94 2.43
CA ASN A 204 11.88 -9.97 3.83
C ASN A 204 12.70 -8.99 4.67
N VAL A 205 12.01 -8.27 5.55
CA VAL A 205 12.60 -7.54 6.68
C VAL A 205 12.46 -8.39 7.93
N VAL A 206 13.52 -8.51 8.70
CA VAL A 206 13.56 -9.29 9.93
C VAL A 206 13.19 -8.40 11.11
N ASN A 207 12.05 -8.67 11.73
CA ASN A 207 11.68 -8.00 12.98
C ASN A 207 12.63 -8.44 14.09
N ASP A 208 12.98 -7.52 14.99
CA ASP A 208 14.06 -7.66 15.98
C ASP A 208 13.61 -7.36 17.43
N GLY A 209 12.39 -7.77 17.77
CA GLY A 209 11.86 -7.60 19.12
C GLY A 209 11.55 -6.16 19.47
N TYR A 210 10.95 -5.41 18.57
CA TYR A 210 10.57 -3.98 18.74
C TYR A 210 11.76 -3.02 18.87
N ASN A 211 12.98 -3.46 18.57
CA ASN A 211 14.16 -2.63 18.74
C ASN A 211 14.31 -1.61 17.60
N ARG A 212 14.49 -2.06 16.36
CA ARG A 212 14.65 -1.19 15.19
C ARG A 212 13.67 -1.51 14.08
N TRP A 213 13.39 -2.78 13.85
CA TRP A 213 12.59 -3.29 12.76
C TRP A 213 11.37 -4.01 13.31
N TYR A 214 10.20 -3.44 13.09
CA TYR A 214 8.94 -4.02 13.54
C TYR A 214 7.77 -3.58 12.67
N ALA A 215 6.95 -4.55 12.26
CA ALA A 215 5.78 -4.30 11.42
C ALA A 215 4.52 -3.97 12.24
N GLU A 216 4.57 -2.88 13.02
CA GLU A 216 3.51 -2.45 13.94
C GLU A 216 2.12 -2.42 13.29
N ALA A 217 2.02 -1.90 12.05
CA ALA A 217 0.73 -1.79 11.38
C ALA A 217 0.10 -3.15 11.05
N GLY A 218 0.91 -4.13 10.69
CA GLY A 218 0.46 -5.49 10.43
C GLY A 218 -0.02 -6.16 11.69
N ASP A 219 0.79 -6.15 12.74
CA ASP A 219 0.43 -6.69 14.06
C ASP A 219 -0.85 -6.05 14.59
N TYR A 220 -0.92 -4.72 14.62
CA TYR A 220 -2.07 -3.99 15.13
C TYR A 220 -3.38 -4.33 14.38
N LEU A 221 -3.32 -4.50 13.06
CA LEU A 221 -4.51 -4.79 12.25
C LEU A 221 -4.96 -6.26 12.32
N THR A 222 -4.11 -7.14 12.82
CA THR A 222 -4.40 -8.58 12.89
C THR A 222 -4.48 -9.12 14.32
N TYR A 223 -4.06 -8.32 15.30
CA TYR A 223 -4.09 -8.70 16.71
C TYR A 223 -5.51 -9.09 17.17
N PRO A 224 -5.68 -10.20 17.90
CA PRO A 224 -7.00 -10.61 18.42
C PRO A 224 -7.68 -9.48 19.18
N GLY A 225 -8.91 -9.13 18.79
CA GLY A 225 -9.70 -8.10 19.42
C GLY A 225 -9.53 -6.68 18.88
N TRP A 226 -8.61 -6.44 17.96
CA TRP A 226 -8.38 -5.09 17.39
C TRP A 226 -8.97 -4.94 16.00
N GLY A 227 -8.48 -5.70 15.04
CA GLY A 227 -8.94 -5.71 13.66
C GLY A 227 -9.53 -7.04 13.27
N LEU A 228 -10.64 -7.01 12.57
CA LEU A 228 -11.28 -8.19 11.99
C LEU A 228 -11.23 -8.07 10.47
N THR A 229 -11.15 -9.22 9.81
CA THR A 229 -11.25 -9.28 8.35
C THR A 229 -12.62 -8.81 7.92
N ASP A 230 -12.68 -7.90 6.97
CA ASP A 230 -13.94 -7.42 6.43
C ASP A 230 -14.69 -8.54 5.68
N MET A 231 -16.02 -8.54 5.73
CA MET A 231 -16.84 -9.50 4.99
C MET A 231 -16.59 -9.44 3.49
N TYR A 232 -16.21 -8.29 2.98
CA TYR A 232 -15.82 -8.14 1.58
C TYR A 232 -14.66 -9.08 1.20
N VAL A 233 -13.69 -9.25 2.08
CA VAL A 233 -12.57 -10.18 1.88
C VAL A 233 -13.00 -11.62 2.13
N VAL A 234 -13.79 -11.87 3.18
CA VAL A 234 -14.29 -13.21 3.48
C VAL A 234 -15.14 -13.75 2.31
N ASN A 235 -15.95 -12.91 1.67
CA ASN A 235 -16.69 -13.28 0.46
C ASN A 235 -15.77 -13.70 -0.70
N LYS A 236 -14.59 -13.11 -0.83
CA LYS A 236 -13.62 -13.53 -1.88
C LYS A 236 -12.97 -14.87 -1.57
N LEU A 237 -12.86 -15.21 -0.29
CA LEU A 237 -12.38 -16.53 0.17
C LEU A 237 -13.48 -17.60 0.09
N ASP A 238 -14.73 -17.21 0.39
CA ASP A 238 -15.91 -18.07 0.29
C ASP A 238 -17.11 -17.27 -0.26
N PRO A 239 -17.44 -17.43 -1.56
CA PRO A 239 -18.58 -16.73 -2.18
C PRO A 239 -19.96 -17.05 -1.59
N ASN A 240 -20.07 -18.09 -0.77
CA ASN A 240 -21.34 -18.40 -0.08
C ASN A 240 -21.60 -17.47 1.12
N ILE A 241 -20.59 -16.73 1.56
CA ILE A 241 -20.73 -15.69 2.59
C ILE A 241 -21.01 -14.37 1.90
N ALA A 242 -22.04 -13.65 2.35
CA ALA A 242 -22.37 -12.33 1.79
C ALA A 242 -21.20 -11.33 1.99
N PRO A 243 -20.93 -10.43 1.03
CA PRO A 243 -19.84 -9.46 1.14
C PRO A 243 -20.16 -8.31 2.08
N HIS A 244 -21.40 -8.21 2.54
CA HIS A 244 -21.92 -7.12 3.36
C HIS A 244 -23.14 -7.57 4.15
N TRP A 245 -23.32 -7.06 5.37
CA TRP A 245 -24.56 -7.19 6.10
C TRP A 245 -25.62 -6.26 5.49
N LYS A 246 -26.90 -6.61 5.66
CA LYS A 246 -27.99 -5.71 5.32
C LYS A 246 -27.89 -4.43 6.14
N ASP A 247 -28.45 -3.33 5.64
CA ASP A 247 -28.55 -2.05 6.35
C ASP A 247 -29.56 -2.15 7.51
N ASP A 248 -29.25 -3.03 8.44
CA ASP A 248 -30.07 -3.36 9.58
C ASP A 248 -29.25 -3.04 10.85
N PRO A 249 -29.80 -2.30 11.81
CA PRO A 249 -29.13 -2.03 13.08
C PRO A 249 -28.90 -3.29 13.92
N THR A 250 -29.54 -4.40 13.58
CA THR A 250 -29.31 -5.70 14.22
C THR A 250 -28.14 -6.40 13.54
N PHE A 251 -27.07 -6.59 14.27
CA PHE A 251 -25.93 -7.37 13.78
C PHE A 251 -26.32 -8.85 13.75
N PRO A 252 -26.26 -9.51 12.59
CA PRO A 252 -26.58 -10.91 12.50
C PRO A 252 -25.55 -11.76 13.26
N THR A 253 -25.93 -13.00 13.54
CA THR A 253 -24.99 -13.99 14.09
C THR A 253 -23.84 -14.16 13.11
N PRO A 254 -22.60 -14.05 13.55
CA PRO A 254 -21.42 -14.24 12.71
C PRO A 254 -21.46 -15.62 12.03
N LEU A 255 -21.15 -15.65 10.73
CA LEU A 255 -21.16 -16.87 9.93
C LEU A 255 -19.76 -17.46 9.83
N ARG A 256 -19.63 -18.72 10.24
CA ARG A 256 -18.47 -19.53 9.91
C ARG A 256 -18.69 -20.21 8.56
N SER A 257 -17.69 -20.17 7.69
CA SER A 257 -17.74 -20.91 6.44
C SER A 257 -17.84 -22.42 6.71
N THR A 258 -18.76 -23.09 6.00
CA THR A 258 -18.87 -24.55 5.94
C THR A 258 -18.63 -25.06 4.52
N ASN A 259 -18.18 -24.20 3.61
CA ASN A 259 -17.96 -24.51 2.21
C ASN A 259 -16.63 -25.30 2.05
N ALA A 260 -16.72 -26.57 1.71
CA ALA A 260 -15.56 -27.42 1.46
C ALA A 260 -14.72 -26.97 0.23
N ASN A 261 -15.30 -26.16 -0.65
CA ASN A 261 -14.66 -25.62 -1.85
C ASN A 261 -14.19 -24.16 -1.69
N ALA A 262 -14.23 -23.62 -0.47
CA ALA A 262 -13.68 -22.30 -0.19
C ALA A 262 -12.17 -22.28 -0.47
N ASP A 263 -11.64 -21.07 -0.71
CA ASP A 263 -10.19 -20.89 -0.79
C ASP A 263 -9.52 -21.41 0.48
N ARG A 264 -8.53 -22.28 0.32
CA ARG A 264 -7.85 -22.95 1.45
C ARG A 264 -7.20 -21.95 2.40
N ARG A 265 -6.83 -20.76 1.92
CA ARG A 265 -6.27 -19.69 2.74
C ARG A 265 -7.23 -19.22 3.83
N LEU A 266 -8.56 -19.41 3.66
CA LEU A 266 -9.53 -19.12 4.72
C LEU A 266 -9.24 -19.89 6.03
N THR A 267 -8.60 -21.06 5.93
CA THR A 267 -8.25 -21.90 7.09
C THR A 267 -6.76 -21.90 7.42
N THR A 268 -5.90 -21.51 6.49
CA THR A 268 -4.44 -21.48 6.72
C THR A 268 -3.92 -20.11 7.11
N ASP A 269 -4.59 -19.04 6.65
CA ASP A 269 -4.15 -17.67 6.84
C ASP A 269 -5.12 -16.85 7.69
N PHE A 270 -6.34 -17.35 7.88
CA PHE A 270 -7.36 -16.66 8.66
C PHE A 270 -7.91 -17.58 9.74
N GLU A 271 -8.21 -17.01 10.88
CA GLU A 271 -8.79 -17.68 12.03
C GLU A 271 -10.22 -17.18 12.26
N PHE A 272 -11.14 -18.13 12.46
CA PHE A 272 -12.48 -17.83 12.96
C PHE A 272 -12.43 -17.69 14.49
N VAL A 273 -12.67 -16.49 15.00
CA VAL A 273 -12.63 -16.20 16.43
C VAL A 273 -14.02 -16.34 17.05
N PRO A 274 -14.16 -17.10 18.16
CA PRO A 274 -15.48 -17.43 18.74
C PRO A 274 -16.12 -16.23 19.44
N SER A 275 -15.37 -15.21 19.79
CA SER A 275 -15.87 -14.02 20.49
C SER A 275 -15.80 -12.78 19.60
N ASN A 276 -16.87 -12.03 19.61
CA ASN A 276 -16.96 -10.77 18.89
C ASN A 276 -16.44 -9.62 19.75
N TRP A 277 -15.32 -9.05 19.35
CA TRP A 277 -14.73 -7.88 20.01
C TRP A 277 -15.25 -6.56 19.43
N LEU A 278 -16.10 -6.63 18.40
CA LEU A 278 -16.64 -5.45 17.77
C LEU A 278 -17.63 -4.73 18.66
N GLN A 279 -17.52 -3.41 18.75
CA GLN A 279 -18.46 -2.54 19.42
C GLN A 279 -19.57 -2.14 18.43
N ALA A 280 -20.63 -2.94 18.35
CA ALA A 280 -21.73 -2.77 17.41
C ALA A 280 -22.34 -1.36 17.39
N VAL A 281 -22.45 -0.72 18.55
CA VAL A 281 -22.95 0.67 18.69
C VAL A 281 -22.13 1.72 17.93
N ARG A 282 -20.96 1.35 17.42
CA ARG A 282 -20.10 2.21 16.62
C ARG A 282 -20.37 2.12 15.11
N GLY A 283 -21.36 1.33 14.69
CA GLY A 283 -21.91 1.34 13.34
C GLY A 283 -21.03 0.68 12.28
N TYR A 284 -20.89 -0.63 12.30
CA TYR A 284 -20.14 -1.36 11.27
C TYR A 284 -21.01 -2.45 10.64
N TYR A 285 -21.27 -2.33 9.35
CA TYR A 285 -22.23 -3.14 8.63
C TYR A 285 -21.64 -4.34 7.90
N HIS A 286 -20.32 -4.50 7.89
CA HIS A 286 -19.66 -5.56 7.12
C HIS A 286 -18.50 -6.22 7.88
N TRP A 287 -18.49 -6.16 9.20
CA TRP A 287 -17.54 -6.89 10.01
C TRP A 287 -17.78 -8.41 9.98
N SER A 288 -16.72 -9.18 9.98
CA SER A 288 -16.76 -10.63 10.19
C SER A 288 -16.22 -11.00 11.56
N ILE A 289 -16.19 -12.29 11.87
CA ILE A 289 -15.43 -12.81 13.01
C ILE A 289 -14.24 -13.66 12.56
N TYR A 290 -13.71 -13.34 11.39
CA TYR A 290 -12.41 -13.82 10.96
C TYR A 290 -11.37 -12.74 11.22
N ARG A 291 -10.16 -13.17 11.58
CA ARG A 291 -8.96 -12.34 11.61
C ARG A 291 -7.87 -12.98 10.77
N HIS A 292 -6.94 -12.21 10.30
CA HIS A 292 -5.76 -12.73 9.64
C HIS A 292 -4.78 -13.26 10.68
N SER A 293 -4.28 -14.49 10.50
CA SER A 293 -3.44 -15.21 11.47
C SER A 293 -2.12 -15.75 10.89
N ARG A 294 -1.88 -15.51 9.61
CA ARG A 294 -0.72 -16.05 8.87
C ARG A 294 0.63 -15.76 9.52
N TYR A 295 0.76 -14.62 10.17
CA TYR A 295 2.02 -14.14 10.74
C TYR A 295 2.04 -14.13 12.28
N ASP A 296 1.09 -14.79 12.92
CA ASP A 296 0.96 -14.82 14.38
C ASP A 296 2.25 -15.24 15.10
N GLY A 297 2.94 -16.26 14.57
CA GLY A 297 4.19 -16.74 15.16
C GLY A 297 5.30 -15.69 15.18
N ILE A 298 5.26 -14.72 14.25
CA ILE A 298 6.20 -13.59 14.20
C ILE A 298 5.74 -12.48 15.12
N TYR A 299 4.46 -12.10 15.07
CA TYR A 299 3.92 -11.03 15.91
C TYR A 299 3.94 -11.38 17.39
N ALA A 300 3.72 -12.64 17.77
CA ALA A 300 3.77 -13.08 19.16
C ALA A 300 5.12 -12.84 19.84
N LEU A 301 6.21 -12.92 19.09
CA LEU A 301 7.57 -12.70 19.56
C LEU A 301 8.11 -11.30 19.18
N GLY A 302 7.49 -10.64 18.22
CA GLY A 302 8.04 -9.43 17.60
C GLY A 302 9.30 -9.70 16.77
N GLU A 303 9.61 -10.97 16.48
CA GLU A 303 10.85 -11.40 15.85
C GLU A 303 10.58 -12.31 14.66
N GLY A 304 11.43 -12.20 13.62
CA GLY A 304 11.37 -13.06 12.45
C GLY A 304 11.11 -12.31 11.14
N PRO A 305 11.24 -13.01 10.00
CA PRO A 305 11.14 -12.40 8.69
C PRO A 305 9.68 -12.15 8.28
N LEU A 306 9.37 -10.91 7.89
CA LEU A 306 8.11 -10.53 7.25
C LEU A 306 8.37 -9.98 5.85
N PRO A 307 7.54 -10.31 4.86
CA PRO A 307 7.70 -9.79 3.52
C PRO A 307 7.34 -8.29 3.45
N GLU A 308 8.30 -7.47 3.04
CA GLU A 308 8.09 -6.05 2.71
C GLU A 308 7.67 -5.90 1.24
N LEU A 309 8.22 -6.75 0.37
CA LEU A 309 7.88 -6.79 -1.04
C LEU A 309 7.73 -8.26 -1.47
N MET A 310 6.51 -8.66 -1.76
CA MET A 310 6.23 -10.04 -2.13
C MET A 310 6.43 -10.30 -3.62
N LYS A 311 6.96 -11.48 -3.95
CA LYS A 311 6.94 -11.98 -5.34
C LYS A 311 5.52 -12.00 -5.90
N ALA A 312 4.55 -12.42 -5.10
CA ALA A 312 3.15 -12.45 -5.50
C ALA A 312 2.64 -11.06 -5.92
N GLU A 313 3.02 -10.00 -5.22
CA GLU A 313 2.69 -8.63 -5.62
C GLU A 313 3.25 -8.29 -7.01
N ASN A 314 4.53 -8.57 -7.22
CA ASN A 314 5.18 -8.30 -8.51
C ASN A 314 4.56 -9.13 -9.66
N ASP A 315 4.22 -10.39 -9.40
CA ASP A 315 3.54 -11.24 -10.37
C ASP A 315 2.15 -10.71 -10.73
N LEU A 316 1.43 -10.12 -9.79
CA LEU A 316 0.15 -9.47 -10.07
C LEU A 316 0.30 -8.23 -10.96
N TYR A 317 1.38 -7.45 -10.84
CA TYR A 317 1.68 -6.37 -11.80
C TYR A 317 2.04 -6.90 -13.18
N ARG A 318 2.81 -7.98 -13.25
CA ARG A 318 3.13 -8.68 -14.51
C ARG A 318 1.87 -9.18 -15.23
N ALA A 319 0.95 -9.79 -14.47
CA ALA A 319 -0.32 -10.28 -15.00
C ALA A 319 -1.23 -9.12 -15.44
N GLU A 320 -1.37 -8.08 -14.61
CA GLU A 320 -2.20 -6.91 -14.92
C GLU A 320 -1.71 -6.19 -16.20
N ALA A 321 -0.42 -5.94 -16.30
CA ALA A 321 0.16 -5.28 -17.46
C ALA A 321 -0.05 -6.08 -18.76
N ARG A 322 0.10 -7.41 -18.70
CA ARG A 322 -0.19 -8.28 -19.85
C ARG A 322 -1.67 -8.26 -20.23
N ALA A 323 -2.55 -8.32 -19.26
CA ALA A 323 -4.00 -8.29 -19.51
C ALA A 323 -4.43 -7.00 -20.23
N TYR A 324 -3.91 -5.85 -19.79
CA TYR A 324 -4.20 -4.58 -20.45
C TYR A 324 -3.49 -4.39 -21.80
N ALA A 325 -2.40 -5.13 -22.05
CA ALA A 325 -1.74 -5.19 -23.35
C ALA A 325 -2.37 -6.20 -24.33
N GLY A 326 -3.44 -6.92 -23.91
CA GLY A 326 -4.13 -7.92 -24.72
C GLY A 326 -3.53 -9.33 -24.66
N ASP A 327 -2.43 -9.55 -23.95
CA ASP A 327 -1.84 -10.87 -23.71
C ASP A 327 -2.59 -11.59 -22.56
N LEU A 328 -3.84 -11.98 -22.84
CA LEU A 328 -4.71 -12.62 -21.85
C LEU A 328 -4.19 -14.01 -21.44
N ALA A 329 -3.63 -14.76 -22.39
CA ALA A 329 -3.08 -16.09 -22.11
C ALA A 329 -1.86 -16.00 -21.18
N GLY A 330 -0.93 -15.07 -21.44
CA GLY A 330 0.22 -14.84 -20.58
C GLY A 330 -0.18 -14.33 -19.19
N ALA A 331 -1.19 -13.47 -19.10
CA ALA A 331 -1.72 -13.00 -17.81
C ALA A 331 -2.33 -14.15 -16.99
N ALA A 332 -3.19 -14.97 -17.61
CA ALA A 332 -3.80 -16.14 -16.96
C ALA A 332 -2.75 -17.15 -16.50
N ALA A 333 -1.71 -17.40 -17.32
CA ALA A 333 -0.63 -18.33 -16.97
C ALA A 333 0.12 -17.89 -15.69
N ILE A 334 0.41 -16.60 -15.53
CA ILE A 334 1.06 -16.08 -14.32
C ILE A 334 0.17 -16.31 -13.08
N ILE A 335 -1.12 -15.99 -13.17
CA ILE A 335 -2.08 -16.17 -12.05
C ILE A 335 -2.21 -17.65 -11.70
N ASN A 336 -2.30 -18.52 -12.71
CA ASN A 336 -2.47 -19.96 -12.53
C ASN A 336 -1.21 -20.66 -12.01
N ALA A 337 -0.04 -20.07 -12.18
CA ALA A 337 1.20 -20.53 -11.53
C ALA A 337 1.38 -19.93 -10.11
N GLY A 338 0.57 -18.96 -9.73
CA GLY A 338 0.69 -18.18 -8.50
C GLY A 338 0.02 -18.81 -7.28
N THR A 339 -0.09 -17.98 -6.23
CA THR A 339 -0.59 -18.37 -4.90
C THR A 339 -2.07 -18.73 -4.89
N ARG A 340 -2.84 -18.19 -5.82
CA ARG A 340 -4.25 -18.55 -5.99
C ARG A 340 -4.45 -20.07 -6.15
N LYS A 341 -3.60 -20.71 -6.95
CA LYS A 341 -3.63 -22.15 -7.17
C LYS A 341 -2.82 -22.90 -6.12
N THR A 342 -1.59 -22.50 -5.90
CA THR A 342 -0.64 -23.28 -5.07
C THR A 342 -1.01 -23.26 -3.59
N ARG A 343 -1.54 -22.16 -3.08
CA ARG A 343 -2.00 -22.02 -1.69
C ARG A 343 -3.52 -22.09 -1.57
N GLY A 344 -4.25 -21.37 -2.42
CA GLY A 344 -5.71 -21.32 -2.41
C GLY A 344 -6.39 -22.59 -2.89
N GLY A 345 -5.73 -23.37 -3.73
CA GLY A 345 -6.29 -24.60 -4.31
C GLY A 345 -7.42 -24.35 -5.32
N LEU A 346 -7.53 -23.13 -5.83
CA LEU A 346 -8.60 -22.73 -6.74
C LEU A 346 -8.32 -23.17 -8.18
N ALA A 347 -9.38 -23.36 -8.96
CA ALA A 347 -9.31 -23.71 -10.39
C ALA A 347 -8.59 -22.63 -11.20
N ASP A 348 -8.10 -23.02 -12.36
CA ASP A 348 -7.41 -22.11 -13.29
C ASP A 348 -8.35 -21.00 -13.78
N VAL A 349 -7.81 -19.80 -13.88
CA VAL A 349 -8.47 -18.64 -14.46
C VAL A 349 -8.42 -18.73 -15.97
N ALA A 350 -9.57 -18.53 -16.62
CA ALA A 350 -9.63 -18.47 -18.10
C ALA A 350 -8.87 -17.26 -18.63
N ALA A 351 -8.38 -17.35 -19.88
CA ALA A 351 -7.76 -16.25 -20.59
C ALA A 351 -8.82 -15.23 -21.09
N ASP A 352 -9.56 -14.68 -20.13
CA ASP A 352 -10.60 -13.67 -20.28
C ASP A 352 -10.29 -12.46 -19.40
N LEU A 353 -10.49 -11.26 -19.94
CA LEU A 353 -10.09 -10.02 -19.24
C LEU A 353 -10.88 -9.83 -17.93
N ALA A 354 -12.17 -10.15 -17.90
CA ALA A 354 -12.98 -9.98 -16.69
C ALA A 354 -12.57 -10.99 -15.62
N ALA A 355 -12.36 -12.26 -16.00
CA ALA A 355 -11.90 -13.32 -15.09
C ALA A 355 -10.51 -13.01 -14.53
N ILE A 356 -9.57 -12.57 -15.36
CA ILE A 356 -8.22 -12.16 -14.94
C ILE A 356 -8.28 -10.98 -13.96
N ARG A 357 -9.05 -9.94 -14.28
CA ARG A 357 -9.21 -8.76 -13.41
C ARG A 357 -9.85 -9.12 -12.07
N ALA A 358 -10.83 -10.01 -12.06
CA ALA A 358 -11.45 -10.51 -10.83
C ALA A 358 -10.45 -11.30 -9.97
N ALA A 359 -9.65 -12.16 -10.59
CA ALA A 359 -8.62 -12.94 -9.90
C ALA A 359 -7.53 -12.05 -9.30
N ILE A 360 -6.99 -11.08 -10.08
CA ILE A 360 -6.00 -10.12 -9.59
C ILE A 360 -6.55 -9.34 -8.38
N HIS A 361 -7.80 -8.89 -8.48
CA HIS A 361 -8.47 -8.18 -7.41
C HIS A 361 -8.58 -9.04 -6.13
N ALA A 362 -9.03 -10.28 -6.25
CA ALA A 362 -9.11 -11.20 -5.12
C ALA A 362 -7.73 -11.48 -4.50
N GLU A 363 -6.72 -11.76 -5.32
CA GLU A 363 -5.36 -12.01 -4.83
C GLU A 363 -4.76 -10.81 -4.09
N ARG A 364 -5.01 -9.58 -4.54
CA ARG A 364 -4.57 -8.37 -3.81
C ARG A 364 -5.22 -8.23 -2.44
N HIS A 365 -6.46 -8.69 -2.27
CA HIS A 365 -7.15 -8.67 -0.99
C HIS A 365 -6.78 -9.83 -0.07
N ILE A 366 -6.48 -11.00 -0.62
CA ILE A 366 -6.24 -12.24 0.13
C ILE A 366 -4.73 -12.46 0.37
N GLU A 367 -3.96 -12.61 -0.70
CA GLU A 367 -2.53 -12.94 -0.59
C GLU A 367 -1.71 -11.78 -0.02
N LEU A 368 -2.06 -10.54 -0.41
CA LEU A 368 -1.38 -9.33 0.03
C LEU A 368 -2.07 -8.68 1.24
N TYR A 369 -2.88 -9.43 1.99
CA TYR A 369 -3.61 -8.92 3.16
C TYR A 369 -2.63 -8.28 4.16
N VAL A 370 -2.92 -7.04 4.55
CA VAL A 370 -2.11 -6.17 5.44
C VAL A 370 -0.63 -6.04 5.10
N SER A 371 -0.18 -6.58 3.98
CA SER A 371 1.17 -6.42 3.47
C SER A 371 1.25 -5.32 2.41
N GLY A 372 2.45 -4.89 2.07
CA GLY A 372 2.71 -4.05 0.93
C GLY A 372 2.05 -2.67 0.95
N ALA A 373 2.09 -1.95 2.04
CA ALA A 373 1.81 -0.51 2.06
C ALA A 373 0.46 -0.10 1.43
N ARG A 374 -0.64 -0.72 1.83
CA ARG A 374 -2.01 -0.28 1.49
C ARG A 374 -2.46 -0.61 0.05
N LEU A 375 -1.96 -1.69 -0.49
CA LEU A 375 -2.22 -2.10 -1.88
C LEU A 375 -3.71 -2.29 -2.18
N GLN A 376 -4.50 -2.75 -1.19
CA GLN A 376 -5.94 -2.94 -1.31
C GLN A 376 -6.67 -1.63 -1.57
N PHE A 377 -6.29 -0.56 -0.87
CA PHE A 377 -6.86 0.76 -1.08
C PHE A 377 -6.59 1.27 -2.50
N TYR A 378 -5.37 1.11 -3.00
CA TYR A 378 -5.01 1.55 -4.34
C TYR A 378 -5.74 0.74 -5.42
N GLU A 379 -5.88 -0.58 -5.21
CA GLU A 379 -6.64 -1.46 -6.10
C GLU A 379 -8.11 -1.04 -6.19
N MET A 380 -8.76 -0.81 -5.03
CA MET A 380 -10.14 -0.37 -4.97
C MET A 380 -10.32 0.99 -5.63
N ARG A 381 -9.44 1.93 -5.32
CA ARG A 381 -9.48 3.30 -5.83
C ARG A 381 -9.39 3.36 -7.35
N LYS A 382 -8.38 2.75 -7.94
CA LYS A 382 -8.16 2.80 -9.39
C LYS A 382 -9.28 2.15 -10.21
N ARG A 383 -10.09 1.32 -9.58
CA ARG A 383 -11.21 0.61 -10.20
C ARG A 383 -12.58 1.18 -9.88
N ASP A 384 -12.66 2.33 -9.24
CA ASP A 384 -13.90 2.95 -8.74
C ASP A 384 -14.70 2.04 -7.80
N LEU A 385 -14.02 1.23 -6.99
CA LEU A 385 -14.64 0.29 -6.06
C LEU A 385 -14.67 0.77 -4.62
N LEU A 386 -13.97 1.85 -4.26
CA LEU A 386 -14.13 2.45 -2.93
C LEU A 386 -15.56 2.93 -2.75
N GLN A 387 -16.13 2.74 -1.58
CA GLN A 387 -17.50 3.19 -1.29
C GLN A 387 -17.64 4.69 -1.52
N ALA A 388 -18.79 5.10 -2.05
CA ALA A 388 -19.07 6.49 -2.37
C ALA A 388 -18.82 7.42 -1.18
N GLY A 389 -18.10 8.51 -1.42
CA GLY A 389 -17.68 9.45 -0.38
C GLY A 389 -16.32 9.13 0.26
N THR A 390 -15.70 7.99 -0.01
CA THR A 390 -14.33 7.73 0.44
C THR A 390 -13.33 8.67 -0.26
N PRO A 391 -12.43 9.38 0.48
CA PRO A 391 -11.39 10.17 -0.15
C PRO A 391 -10.51 9.30 -1.05
N LEU A 392 -10.20 9.77 -2.25
CA LEU A 392 -9.30 9.08 -3.18
C LEU A 392 -7.82 9.31 -2.86
N HIS A 393 -7.54 10.36 -2.13
CA HIS A 393 -6.23 10.74 -1.59
C HIS A 393 -6.42 11.67 -0.38
N TRP A 394 -5.34 11.96 0.31
CA TRP A 394 -5.35 12.79 1.51
C TRP A 394 -4.79 14.19 1.18
N PRO A 395 -5.31 15.25 1.80
CA PRO A 395 -4.76 16.58 1.66
C PRO A 395 -3.37 16.67 2.31
N VAL A 396 -2.63 17.70 1.98
CA VAL A 396 -1.45 18.08 2.76
C VAL A 396 -1.88 18.21 4.24
N PRO A 397 -1.15 17.58 5.18
CA PRO A 397 -1.57 17.53 6.58
C PRO A 397 -1.77 18.91 7.20
N ALA A 398 -2.78 19.02 8.05
CA ALA A 398 -3.17 20.27 8.72
C ALA A 398 -1.99 21.03 9.35
N LYS A 399 -1.11 20.33 10.06
CA LYS A 399 0.07 20.94 10.71
C LYS A 399 1.12 21.45 9.72
N THR A 400 1.20 20.87 8.55
CA THR A 400 2.03 21.37 7.46
C THR A 400 1.40 22.64 6.88
N LEU A 401 0.07 22.67 6.68
CA LEU A 401 -0.65 23.87 6.20
C LEU A 401 -0.54 25.03 7.19
N GLU A 402 -0.59 24.77 8.50
CA GLU A 402 -0.31 25.80 9.51
C GLU A 402 1.10 26.39 9.37
N THR A 403 2.11 25.53 9.17
CA THR A 403 3.49 25.95 8.97
C THR A 403 3.66 26.80 7.70
N LEU A 404 2.86 26.52 6.67
CA LEU A 404 2.81 27.29 5.43
C LEU A 404 1.96 28.56 5.54
N ALA A 405 1.41 28.87 6.70
CA ALA A 405 0.53 30.01 6.98
C ALA A 405 -0.74 30.05 6.10
N GLU A 406 -1.26 28.86 5.73
CA GLU A 406 -2.53 28.75 5.02
C GLU A 406 -3.72 29.13 5.92
N SER A 407 -4.79 29.64 5.30
CA SER A 407 -5.97 30.09 6.02
C SER A 407 -6.93 28.93 6.34
N LEU A 408 -7.56 28.99 7.50
CA LEU A 408 -8.65 28.08 7.90
C LEU A 408 -9.98 28.47 7.19
N PRO A 409 -10.87 27.49 6.92
CA PRO A 409 -10.70 26.04 7.11
C PRO A 409 -9.77 25.45 6.05
N PHE A 410 -8.95 24.48 6.43
CA PHE A 410 -8.08 23.80 5.47
C PHE A 410 -8.90 22.92 4.53
N TYR A 411 -8.41 22.79 3.29
CA TYR A 411 -9.05 21.96 2.29
C TYR A 411 -8.99 20.47 2.68
N THR A 412 -9.98 19.72 2.22
CA THR A 412 -10.11 18.28 2.49
C THR A 412 -10.85 17.58 1.36
N PHE A 413 -10.98 16.26 1.46
CA PHE A 413 -11.57 15.37 0.47
C PHE A 413 -12.53 14.38 1.12
N GLY A 414 -13.44 13.84 0.31
CA GLY A 414 -14.41 12.83 0.73
C GLY A 414 -15.74 13.40 1.20
N GLY A 415 -16.60 12.50 1.70
CA GLY A 415 -17.93 12.83 2.18
C GLY A 415 -19.01 12.81 1.09
N PRO A 416 -20.28 12.69 1.50
CA PRO A 416 -21.41 12.50 0.56
C PRO A 416 -21.65 13.72 -0.34
N THR A 417 -21.18 14.90 0.02
CA THR A 417 -21.37 16.13 -0.74
C THR A 417 -20.26 16.44 -1.74
N ARG A 418 -19.20 15.63 -1.77
CA ARG A 418 -18.01 15.84 -2.62
C ARG A 418 -17.81 14.69 -3.61
N LEU A 419 -18.87 14.36 -4.34
CA LEU A 419 -18.89 13.26 -5.31
C LEU A 419 -18.44 13.77 -6.70
N ASP A 420 -17.27 14.36 -6.80
CA ASP A 420 -16.75 14.94 -8.04
C ASP A 420 -15.80 14.02 -8.82
N GLY A 421 -15.59 12.77 -8.34
CA GLY A 421 -14.72 11.79 -8.99
C GLY A 421 -13.23 12.07 -8.86
N VAL A 422 -12.84 13.25 -8.43
CA VAL A 422 -11.45 13.64 -8.14
C VAL A 422 -11.15 13.47 -6.65
N ASN A 423 -12.09 13.84 -5.82
CA ASN A 423 -11.98 13.85 -4.36
C ASN A 423 -12.50 12.57 -3.71
N THR A 424 -13.45 11.90 -4.37
CA THR A 424 -14.17 10.75 -3.82
C THR A 424 -14.38 9.67 -4.86
N SER A 425 -14.60 8.44 -4.41
CA SER A 425 -15.13 7.37 -5.25
C SER A 425 -16.61 7.64 -5.58
N ASN A 426 -17.00 7.44 -6.83
CA ASN A 426 -18.37 7.74 -7.30
C ASN A 426 -19.28 6.55 -7.32
N LYS A 427 -18.74 5.35 -7.48
CA LYS A 427 -19.52 4.15 -7.77
C LYS A 427 -19.58 3.24 -6.56
N GLY A 428 -18.42 2.90 -6.01
CA GLY A 428 -18.32 1.88 -5.00
C GLY A 428 -18.56 0.47 -5.52
N TRP A 429 -18.29 -0.50 -4.67
CA TRP A 429 -18.58 -1.90 -4.94
C TRP A 429 -19.99 -2.30 -4.52
N ARG A 430 -20.66 -1.41 -3.81
CA ARG A 430 -21.96 -1.58 -3.15
C ARG A 430 -22.98 -0.59 -3.67
#